data_2f6bc4376748e49e419dda95daaddb08
#
_entry.id   2f6bc4376748e49e419dda95daaddb08
#
_cell.length_a   1.000
_cell.length_b   1.000
_cell.length_c   1.000
_cell.angle_alpha   90.00
_cell.angle_beta   90.00
_cell.angle_gamma   90.00
#
_symmetry.space_group_name_H-M   'P 1'
#
loop_
_entity.id
_entity.type
_entity.pdbx_description
1 polymer ?
#
loop_
_entity_poly.entity_id
_entity_poly.type
_entity_poly.pdbx_seq_one_letter_code
_entity_poly.pdbx_strand_id
1 'polypeptide(L)'
;MRAVLRRFRRGQKGEERHGHHGESVSSTPNGAVDIVDQAEVFKTLRVSDVMTPRADINALDITTDFAEVVRCFAEHEHSRMPIYRDTLDDPVGLANIKDVFKLLATAGGAPQASDPVLHRLRREVLYVPASMRAADLMLRMQGSRIHMALVIDEFGGTDGLVTLEDLVEAVVGDIADEYDEATPAHIVARPGGLF
;
A
#
# COMPACT_ATOMS: atom_id res chain seq x y z
N MET A 1 5.60 -1.48 1.16
CA MET A 1 5.75 -0.43 0.15
C MET A 1 6.51 -0.87 -1.13
N ARG A 2 7.58 -1.66 -1.10
CA ARG A 2 8.34 -2.03 -2.33
C ARG A 2 7.78 -3.19 -3.18
N ALA A 3 6.78 -3.92 -2.74
CA ALA A 3 6.29 -5.14 -3.40
C ALA A 3 5.29 -4.90 -4.56
N VAL A 4 4.45 -3.88 -4.47
CA VAL A 4 3.40 -3.59 -5.47
C VAL A 4 3.99 -3.15 -6.82
N LEU A 5 5.07 -2.37 -6.81
CA LEU A 5 5.72 -1.82 -8.02
C LEU A 5 6.40 -2.87 -8.93
N ARG A 6 6.79 -4.04 -8.41
CA ARG A 6 7.46 -5.07 -9.23
C ARG A 6 6.54 -5.78 -10.22
N ARG A 7 5.23 -5.79 -9.99
CA ARG A 7 4.27 -6.53 -10.84
C ARG A 7 3.88 -5.77 -12.10
N PHE A 8 3.84 -4.44 -12.06
CA PHE A 8 3.45 -3.60 -13.21
C PHE A 8 4.49 -3.57 -14.34
N ARG A 9 5.78 -3.79 -14.04
CA ARG A 9 6.88 -3.68 -15.03
C ARG A 9 7.02 -4.88 -15.98
N ARG A 10 6.26 -5.97 -15.81
CA ARG A 10 6.43 -7.22 -16.58
C ARG A 10 5.51 -7.37 -17.80
N GLY A 11 4.63 -6.43 -18.08
CA GLY A 11 3.58 -6.53 -19.09
C GLY A 11 3.82 -5.86 -20.46
N GLN A 12 4.90 -5.10 -20.64
CA GLN A 12 5.14 -4.39 -21.91
C GLN A 12 6.45 -4.81 -22.59
N LYS A 13 6.41 -5.91 -23.33
CA LYS A 13 7.38 -6.22 -24.40
C LYS A 13 6.64 -6.87 -25.56
N GLY A 14 6.64 -6.19 -26.71
CA GLY A 14 6.24 -6.69 -28.06
C GLY A 14 5.31 -5.70 -28.75
N GLU A 15 5.75 -5.02 -29.72
CA GLU A 15 5.97 -5.24 -31.14
C GLU A 15 6.12 -3.91 -31.87
N GLU A 16 7.24 -3.73 -32.54
CA GLU A 16 7.49 -2.63 -33.48
C GLU A 16 6.82 -2.96 -34.82
N ARG A 17 6.04 -2.03 -35.37
CA ARG A 17 5.78 -1.95 -36.81
C ARG A 17 5.89 -0.52 -37.32
N HIS A 18 6.72 -0.34 -38.33
CA HIS A 18 6.99 0.87 -39.08
C HIS A 18 5.75 1.46 -39.77
N GLY A 19 5.64 2.80 -39.78
CA GLY A 19 4.73 3.57 -40.62
C GLY A 19 4.99 5.06 -40.50
N HIS A 20 5.66 5.66 -41.50
CA HIS A 20 5.88 7.09 -41.64
C HIS A 20 4.56 7.85 -41.76
N HIS A 21 4.36 8.95 -41.01
CA HIS A 21 3.98 10.26 -41.49
C HIS A 21 4.12 11.27 -40.37
N GLY A 22 4.73 12.44 -40.71
CA GLY A 22 5.05 13.47 -39.73
C GLY A 22 3.83 14.30 -39.34
N GLU A 23 3.74 14.53 -38.05
CA GLU A 23 3.03 15.66 -37.47
C GLU A 23 3.83 16.13 -36.24
N SER A 24 4.01 17.43 -36.16
CA SER A 24 4.77 18.12 -35.14
C SER A 24 4.16 17.89 -33.77
N VAL A 25 4.71 16.97 -32.99
CA VAL A 25 4.36 16.77 -31.57
C VAL A 25 5.24 17.68 -30.74
N SER A 26 4.61 18.66 -30.10
CA SER A 26 5.23 19.47 -29.06
C SER A 26 5.83 18.55 -28.00
N SER A 27 7.15 18.60 -27.84
CA SER A 27 7.90 17.87 -26.83
C SER A 27 7.49 18.32 -25.43
N THR A 28 6.60 17.57 -24.79
CA THR A 28 6.40 17.61 -23.35
C THR A 28 7.62 16.98 -22.66
N PRO A 29 8.14 17.54 -21.55
CA PRO A 29 9.30 16.95 -20.87
C PRO A 29 9.00 15.53 -20.40
N ASN A 30 9.91 14.62 -20.70
CA ASN A 30 9.90 13.22 -20.30
C ASN A 30 9.68 13.10 -18.79
N GLY A 31 8.63 12.38 -18.35
CA GLY A 31 8.52 11.81 -17.02
C GLY A 31 7.21 12.04 -16.26
N ALA A 32 6.43 13.04 -16.57
CA ALA A 32 5.11 13.18 -15.95
C ALA A 32 4.12 12.26 -16.68
N VAL A 33 3.86 11.08 -16.12
CA VAL A 33 2.64 10.33 -16.46
C VAL A 33 1.48 11.28 -16.18
N ASP A 34 0.65 11.55 -17.20
CA ASP A 34 -0.47 12.46 -17.01
C ASP A 34 -1.39 11.86 -15.94
N ILE A 35 -1.63 12.61 -14.85
CA ILE A 35 -2.51 12.19 -13.74
C ILE A 35 -3.88 11.78 -14.28
N VAL A 36 -4.31 12.35 -15.40
CA VAL A 36 -5.57 11.99 -16.06
C VAL A 36 -5.52 10.57 -16.60
N ASP A 37 -4.44 10.18 -17.27
CA ASP A 37 -4.25 8.81 -17.78
C ASP A 37 -4.19 7.81 -16.63
N GLN A 38 -3.51 8.16 -15.54
CA GLN A 38 -3.43 7.33 -14.35
C GLN A 38 -4.79 7.14 -13.67
N ALA A 39 -5.59 8.22 -13.58
CA ALA A 39 -6.94 8.14 -13.05
C ALA A 39 -7.87 7.28 -13.93
N GLU A 40 -7.69 7.27 -15.25
CA GLU A 40 -8.44 6.36 -16.14
C GLU A 40 -8.05 4.90 -15.91
N VAL A 41 -6.77 4.60 -15.77
CA VAL A 41 -6.27 3.25 -15.42
C VAL A 41 -6.84 2.80 -14.08
N PHE A 42 -6.80 3.67 -13.05
CA PHE A 42 -7.32 3.37 -11.71
C PHE A 42 -8.80 2.93 -11.72
N LYS A 43 -9.63 3.49 -12.61
CA LYS A 43 -11.04 3.09 -12.74
C LYS A 43 -11.20 1.61 -13.13
N THR A 44 -10.20 1.01 -13.74
CA THR A 44 -10.24 -0.39 -14.18
C THR A 44 -9.68 -1.35 -13.15
N LEU A 45 -8.86 -0.85 -12.19
CA LEU A 45 -8.22 -1.67 -11.17
C LEU A 45 -9.22 -2.30 -10.20
N ARG A 46 -8.90 -3.52 -9.79
CA ARG A 46 -9.58 -4.24 -8.72
C ARG A 46 -8.74 -4.20 -7.44
N VAL A 47 -9.37 -4.53 -6.34
CA VAL A 47 -8.71 -4.67 -5.03
C VAL A 47 -7.56 -5.67 -5.11
N SER A 48 -7.72 -6.78 -5.84
CA SER A 48 -6.66 -7.77 -6.11
C SER A 48 -5.38 -7.20 -6.73
N ASP A 49 -5.49 -6.09 -7.47
CA ASP A 49 -4.37 -5.52 -8.22
C ASP A 49 -3.50 -4.59 -7.34
N VAL A 50 -4.08 -4.08 -6.25
CA VAL A 50 -3.46 -3.09 -5.35
C VAL A 50 -3.25 -3.59 -3.92
N MET A 51 -3.78 -4.77 -3.57
CA MET A 51 -3.68 -5.29 -2.21
C MET A 51 -2.27 -5.76 -1.83
N THR A 52 -1.93 -5.61 -0.57
CA THR A 52 -0.85 -6.35 0.08
C THR A 52 -1.31 -7.80 0.25
N PRO A 53 -0.62 -8.81 -0.32
CA PRO A 53 -1.03 -10.19 -0.23
C PRO A 53 -0.86 -10.72 1.20
N ARG A 54 -1.61 -11.77 1.56
CA ARG A 54 -1.63 -12.41 2.89
C ARG A 54 -0.24 -12.66 3.47
N ALA A 55 0.70 -13.14 2.65
CA ALA A 55 2.05 -13.49 3.09
C ALA A 55 2.87 -12.30 3.62
N ASP A 56 2.49 -11.07 3.23
CA ASP A 56 3.19 -9.84 3.57
C ASP A 56 2.44 -9.02 4.64
N ILE A 57 1.35 -9.57 5.21
CA ILE A 57 0.58 -8.88 6.25
C ILE A 57 1.30 -8.98 7.60
N ASN A 58 1.65 -7.83 8.17
CA ASN A 58 2.04 -7.72 9.56
C ASN A 58 0.79 -7.50 10.42
N ALA A 59 0.50 -8.44 11.33
CA ALA A 59 -0.70 -8.43 12.16
C ALA A 59 -0.39 -8.77 13.61
N LEU A 60 -1.30 -8.45 14.51
CA LEU A 60 -1.18 -8.65 15.95
C LEU A 60 -2.17 -9.71 16.42
N ASP A 61 -1.72 -10.72 17.15
CA ASP A 61 -2.63 -11.59 17.89
C ASP A 61 -3.31 -10.80 19.01
N ILE A 62 -4.62 -11.01 19.20
CA ILE A 62 -5.41 -10.26 20.20
C ILE A 62 -4.89 -10.42 21.63
N THR A 63 -4.16 -11.49 21.90
CA THR A 63 -3.55 -11.79 23.22
C THR A 63 -2.18 -11.13 23.41
N THR A 64 -1.63 -10.49 22.37
CA THR A 64 -0.31 -9.83 22.42
C THR A 64 -0.27 -8.80 23.53
N ASP A 65 0.77 -8.84 24.34
CA ASP A 65 1.00 -7.91 25.44
C ASP A 65 1.41 -6.51 24.95
N PHE A 66 1.33 -5.52 25.85
CA PHE A 66 1.55 -4.12 25.49
C PHE A 66 2.97 -3.84 24.99
N ALA A 67 3.98 -4.45 25.62
CA ALA A 67 5.37 -4.24 25.22
C ALA A 67 5.61 -4.73 23.78
N GLU A 68 5.07 -5.89 23.45
CA GLU A 68 5.18 -6.47 22.13
C GLU A 68 4.40 -5.66 21.08
N VAL A 69 3.20 -5.18 21.41
CA VAL A 69 2.44 -4.27 20.55
C VAL A 69 3.25 -3.03 20.18
N VAL A 70 3.89 -2.40 21.17
CA VAL A 70 4.76 -1.22 20.94
C VAL A 70 5.94 -1.58 20.06
N ARG A 71 6.58 -2.74 20.30
CA ARG A 71 7.71 -3.24 19.54
C ARG A 71 7.33 -3.48 18.07
N CYS A 72 6.21 -4.16 17.81
CA CYS A 72 5.74 -4.42 16.45
C CYS A 72 5.48 -3.12 15.67
N PHE A 73 4.85 -2.12 16.29
CA PHE A 73 4.65 -0.84 15.63
C PHE A 73 5.97 -0.10 15.32
N ALA A 74 6.96 -0.21 16.22
CA ALA A 74 8.27 0.41 16.04
C ALA A 74 9.09 -0.30 14.94
N GLU A 75 9.01 -1.63 14.86
CA GLU A 75 9.75 -2.44 13.89
C GLU A 75 9.20 -2.33 12.46
N HIS A 76 7.87 -2.34 12.33
CA HIS A 76 7.22 -2.35 11.01
C HIS A 76 6.86 -0.95 10.49
N GLU A 77 6.96 0.09 11.33
CA GLU A 77 6.65 1.50 10.99
C GLU A 77 5.25 1.73 10.40
N HIS A 78 4.30 0.83 10.70
CA HIS A 78 2.93 0.94 10.21
C HIS A 78 2.08 1.87 11.08
N SER A 79 1.18 2.61 10.47
CA SER A 79 0.18 3.41 11.21
C SER A 79 -0.96 2.56 11.77
N ARG A 80 -1.25 1.42 11.13
CA ARG A 80 -2.34 0.50 11.48
C ARG A 80 -1.89 -0.93 11.25
N MET A 81 -2.34 -1.84 12.11
CA MET A 81 -2.09 -3.27 11.98
C MET A 81 -3.38 -4.03 12.25
N PRO A 82 -3.72 -5.06 11.43
CA PRO A 82 -4.83 -5.95 11.71
C PRO A 82 -4.63 -6.66 13.05
N ILE A 83 -5.75 -6.94 13.73
CA ILE A 83 -5.78 -7.79 14.93
C ILE A 83 -6.54 -9.05 14.56
N TYR A 84 -5.98 -10.20 14.89
CA TYR A 84 -6.59 -11.50 14.64
C TYR A 84 -6.69 -12.33 15.94
N ARG A 85 -7.52 -13.39 15.94
CA ARG A 85 -7.61 -14.39 16.97
C ARG A 85 -7.20 -15.72 16.35
N ASP A 86 -6.28 -16.44 16.98
CA ASP A 86 -5.75 -17.72 16.57
C ASP A 86 -5.09 -17.72 15.19
N THR A 87 -5.78 -17.29 14.15
CA THR A 87 -5.28 -17.21 12.77
C THR A 87 -5.72 -15.92 12.07
N LEU A 88 -5.01 -15.55 11.00
CA LEU A 88 -5.40 -14.41 10.14
C LEU A 88 -6.80 -14.55 9.53
N ASP A 89 -7.39 -15.74 9.52
CA ASP A 89 -8.74 -15.98 9.00
C ASP A 89 -9.84 -15.67 10.03
N ASP A 90 -9.47 -15.35 11.29
CA ASP A 90 -10.37 -14.77 12.28
C ASP A 90 -9.94 -13.33 12.63
N PRO A 91 -10.05 -12.37 11.70
CA PRO A 91 -9.70 -11.00 11.96
C PRO A 91 -10.77 -10.34 12.83
N VAL A 92 -10.36 -9.73 13.93
CA VAL A 92 -11.26 -9.12 14.92
C VAL A 92 -11.28 -7.60 14.88
N GLY A 93 -10.43 -6.98 14.07
CA GLY A 93 -10.37 -5.52 13.91
C GLY A 93 -8.97 -5.04 13.57
N LEU A 94 -8.69 -3.78 13.89
CA LEU A 94 -7.36 -3.19 13.71
C LEU A 94 -6.92 -2.39 14.95
N ALA A 95 -5.61 -2.31 15.17
CA ALA A 95 -4.96 -1.38 16.08
C ALA A 95 -4.42 -0.16 15.32
N ASN A 96 -4.48 1.02 15.93
CA ASN A 96 -3.90 2.25 15.40
C ASN A 96 -2.78 2.73 16.33
N ILE A 97 -1.62 3.05 15.78
CA ILE A 97 -0.47 3.55 16.55
C ILE A 97 -0.81 4.77 17.42
N LYS A 98 -1.71 5.64 16.94
CA LYS A 98 -2.15 6.83 17.69
C LYS A 98 -2.87 6.46 18.98
N ASP A 99 -3.59 5.33 19.01
CA ASP A 99 -4.27 4.87 20.24
C ASP A 99 -3.29 4.20 21.19
N VAL A 100 -2.31 3.48 20.66
CA VAL A 100 -1.17 2.97 21.46
C VAL A 100 -0.42 4.14 22.12
N PHE A 101 -0.12 5.18 21.35
CA PHE A 101 0.54 6.38 21.86
C PHE A 101 -0.29 7.11 22.93
N LYS A 102 -1.62 7.19 22.78
CA LYS A 102 -2.49 7.77 23.82
C LYS A 102 -2.41 6.99 25.13
N LEU A 103 -2.31 5.65 25.08
CA LEU A 103 -2.13 4.86 26.29
C LEU A 103 -0.80 5.17 26.99
N LEU A 104 0.28 5.33 26.23
CA LEU A 104 1.59 5.73 26.78
C LEU A 104 1.55 7.09 27.46
N ALA A 105 0.75 8.03 26.91
CA ALA A 105 0.65 9.42 27.39
C ALA A 105 -0.41 9.62 28.48
N THR A 106 -1.08 8.56 28.94
CA THR A 106 -2.18 8.70 29.92
C THR A 106 -1.66 9.10 31.30
N ALA A 107 -2.24 10.11 31.92
CA ALA A 107 -1.82 10.69 33.20
C ALA A 107 -1.91 9.72 34.40
N GLY A 108 -2.59 8.58 34.27
CA GLY A 108 -2.68 7.52 35.27
C GLY A 108 -1.55 6.47 35.21
N GLY A 109 -0.61 6.66 34.33
CA GLY A 109 0.45 5.69 34.01
C GLY A 109 0.15 4.86 32.75
N ALA A 110 1.22 4.51 32.03
CA ALA A 110 1.14 3.56 30.92
C ALA A 110 0.71 2.18 31.43
N PRO A 111 0.07 1.34 30.58
CA PRO A 111 -0.16 -0.07 30.89
C PRO A 111 1.14 -0.77 31.29
N GLN A 112 1.03 -1.83 32.09
CA GLN A 112 2.20 -2.67 32.34
C GLN A 112 2.61 -3.37 31.05
N ALA A 113 3.88 -3.71 30.94
CA ALA A 113 4.44 -4.38 29.75
C ALA A 113 3.65 -5.64 29.36
N SER A 114 3.17 -6.40 30.33
CA SER A 114 2.43 -7.64 30.18
C SER A 114 0.90 -7.48 30.02
N ASP A 115 0.38 -6.25 29.98
CA ASP A 115 -1.08 -6.03 29.91
C ASP A 115 -1.62 -6.36 28.50
N PRO A 116 -2.69 -7.13 28.36
CA PRO A 116 -3.38 -7.38 27.08
C PRO A 116 -4.25 -6.16 26.73
N VAL A 117 -3.73 -5.27 25.88
CA VAL A 117 -4.38 -3.97 25.60
C VAL A 117 -5.25 -3.98 24.34
N LEU A 118 -5.08 -4.95 23.44
CA LEU A 118 -5.69 -4.93 22.12
C LEU A 118 -7.21 -4.99 22.15
N HIS A 119 -7.82 -5.63 23.15
CA HIS A 119 -9.28 -5.62 23.33
C HIS A 119 -9.86 -4.22 23.47
N ARG A 120 -9.10 -3.28 24.11
CA ARG A 120 -9.50 -1.88 24.31
C ARG A 120 -9.15 -0.99 23.13
N LEU A 121 -8.10 -1.34 22.38
CA LEU A 121 -7.60 -0.57 21.24
C LEU A 121 -8.26 -0.93 19.94
N ARG A 122 -8.98 -2.05 19.90
CA ARG A 122 -9.60 -2.58 18.70
C ARG A 122 -10.58 -1.59 18.07
N ARG A 123 -10.37 -1.30 16.77
CA ARG A 123 -11.24 -0.53 15.91
C ARG A 123 -11.83 -1.37 14.80
N GLU A 124 -12.89 -0.88 14.21
CA GLU A 124 -13.51 -1.51 13.04
C GLU A 124 -12.57 -1.50 11.83
N VAL A 125 -12.71 -2.52 10.98
CA VAL A 125 -12.04 -2.69 9.70
C VAL A 125 -13.09 -3.03 8.65
N LEU A 126 -12.87 -2.63 7.39
CA LEU A 126 -13.75 -3.03 6.29
C LEU A 126 -13.40 -4.44 5.82
N TYR A 127 -14.41 -5.17 5.36
CA TYR A 127 -14.24 -6.47 4.68
C TYR A 127 -14.75 -6.34 3.26
N VAL A 128 -13.94 -6.78 2.29
CA VAL A 128 -14.23 -6.64 0.86
C VAL A 128 -13.72 -7.84 0.07
N PRO A 129 -14.39 -8.21 -1.03
CA PRO A 129 -13.87 -9.25 -1.93
C PRO A 129 -12.75 -8.70 -2.82
N ALA A 130 -11.82 -9.55 -3.24
CA ALA A 130 -10.72 -9.21 -4.16
C ALA A 130 -11.21 -8.66 -5.51
N SER A 131 -12.42 -9.05 -5.94
CA SER A 131 -13.04 -8.63 -7.20
C SER A 131 -13.64 -7.22 -7.19
N MET A 132 -13.78 -6.57 -6.02
CA MET A 132 -14.29 -5.20 -5.91
C MET A 132 -13.40 -4.23 -6.70
N ARG A 133 -13.99 -3.17 -7.28
CA ARG A 133 -13.20 -2.11 -7.91
C ARG A 133 -12.47 -1.27 -6.87
N ALA A 134 -11.21 -0.93 -7.14
CA ALA A 134 -10.41 -0.09 -6.25
C ALA A 134 -11.06 1.28 -6.01
N ALA A 135 -11.67 1.87 -7.03
CA ALA A 135 -12.39 3.13 -6.93
C ALA A 135 -13.61 3.05 -5.98
N ASP A 136 -14.37 1.94 -6.02
CA ASP A 136 -15.53 1.74 -5.14
C ASP A 136 -15.07 1.55 -3.68
N LEU A 137 -13.95 0.85 -3.46
CA LEU A 137 -13.36 0.72 -2.13
C LEU A 137 -12.91 2.08 -1.59
N MET A 138 -12.25 2.90 -2.41
CA MET A 138 -11.82 4.25 -2.01
C MET A 138 -13.01 5.09 -1.53
N LEU A 139 -14.12 5.12 -2.28
CA LEU A 139 -15.33 5.84 -1.89
C LEU A 139 -15.92 5.29 -0.58
N ARG A 140 -15.93 3.97 -0.39
CA ARG A 140 -16.40 3.34 0.83
C ARG A 140 -15.54 3.69 2.03
N MET A 141 -14.20 3.70 1.89
CA MET A 141 -13.27 4.12 2.93
C MET A 141 -13.46 5.59 3.31
N GLN A 142 -13.63 6.49 2.33
CA GLN A 142 -13.91 7.90 2.59
C GLN A 142 -15.25 8.10 3.34
N GLY A 143 -16.31 7.42 2.90
CA GLY A 143 -17.63 7.54 3.51
C GLY A 143 -17.68 7.00 4.94
N SER A 144 -17.01 5.89 5.21
CA SER A 144 -16.96 5.26 6.55
C SER A 144 -15.88 5.85 7.45
N ARG A 145 -14.92 6.59 6.91
CA ARG A 145 -13.69 7.06 7.59
C ARG A 145 -12.84 5.90 8.15
N ILE A 146 -12.90 4.74 7.51
CA ILE A 146 -12.09 3.56 7.83
C ILE A 146 -11.06 3.42 6.70
N HIS A 147 -9.77 3.52 7.04
CA HIS A 147 -8.65 3.61 6.08
C HIS A 147 -7.93 2.28 5.87
N MET A 148 -8.55 1.16 6.22
CA MET A 148 -8.03 -0.18 5.98
C MET A 148 -9.16 -1.14 5.69
N ALA A 149 -8.99 -2.01 4.71
CA ALA A 149 -9.88 -3.11 4.40
C ALA A 149 -9.10 -4.43 4.39
N LEU A 150 -9.70 -5.48 4.94
CA LEU A 150 -9.24 -6.86 4.77
C LEU A 150 -9.94 -7.44 3.55
N VAL A 151 -9.17 -8.11 2.73
CA VAL A 151 -9.65 -8.78 1.52
C VAL A 151 -9.97 -10.21 1.90
N ILE A 152 -11.23 -10.61 1.68
CA ILE A 152 -11.75 -11.92 2.09
C ILE A 152 -12.07 -12.75 0.86
N ASP A 153 -11.65 -14.01 0.88
CA ASP A 153 -11.96 -15.01 -0.16
C ASP A 153 -13.38 -15.58 -0.02
N GLU A 154 -13.75 -16.49 -0.93
CA GLU A 154 -15.07 -17.13 -0.96
C GLU A 154 -15.30 -18.10 0.21
N PHE A 155 -14.24 -18.51 0.90
CA PHE A 155 -14.28 -19.42 2.04
C PHE A 155 -14.23 -18.69 3.38
N GLY A 156 -14.12 -17.35 3.35
CA GLY A 156 -14.01 -16.51 4.54
C GLY A 156 -12.57 -16.32 5.03
N GLY A 157 -11.57 -16.82 4.29
CA GLY A 157 -10.16 -16.61 4.60
C GLY A 157 -9.68 -15.21 4.22
N THR A 158 -8.63 -14.75 4.88
CA THR A 158 -8.00 -13.46 4.56
C THR A 158 -6.97 -13.64 3.45
N ASP A 159 -7.23 -13.05 2.29
CA ASP A 159 -6.35 -13.06 1.11
C ASP A 159 -5.31 -11.94 1.13
N GLY A 160 -5.67 -10.81 1.73
CA GLY A 160 -4.82 -9.62 1.71
C GLY A 160 -5.39 -8.48 2.53
N LEU A 161 -4.76 -7.32 2.43
CA LEU A 161 -5.29 -6.06 2.95
C LEU A 161 -5.04 -4.92 1.95
N VAL A 162 -5.84 -3.87 2.06
CA VAL A 162 -5.66 -2.61 1.32
C VAL A 162 -5.82 -1.45 2.29
N THR A 163 -4.94 -0.48 2.18
CA THR A 163 -5.06 0.78 2.89
C THR A 163 -5.53 1.91 1.95
N LEU A 164 -6.00 3.01 2.51
CA LEU A 164 -6.34 4.19 1.71
C LEU A 164 -5.10 4.74 1.01
N GLU A 165 -3.95 4.63 1.66
CA GLU A 165 -2.65 5.05 1.16
C GLU A 165 -2.28 4.29 -0.13
N ASP A 166 -2.50 2.96 -0.20
CA ASP A 166 -2.26 2.15 -1.40
C ASP A 166 -3.17 2.57 -2.57
N LEU A 167 -4.43 2.88 -2.27
CA LEU A 167 -5.39 3.35 -3.28
C LEU A 167 -5.01 4.73 -3.82
N VAL A 168 -4.52 5.64 -2.98
CA VAL A 168 -4.05 6.96 -3.40
C VAL A 168 -2.80 6.83 -4.24
N GLU A 169 -1.83 5.99 -3.86
CA GLU A 169 -0.63 5.69 -4.64
C GLU A 169 -0.99 5.15 -6.03
N ALA A 170 -1.99 4.26 -6.12
CA ALA A 170 -2.46 3.74 -7.40
C ALA A 170 -3.12 4.79 -8.32
N VAL A 171 -3.68 5.87 -7.75
CA VAL A 171 -4.25 7.00 -8.52
C VAL A 171 -3.19 7.97 -8.98
N VAL A 172 -2.24 8.31 -8.09
CA VAL A 172 -1.25 9.37 -8.34
C VAL A 172 -0.02 8.84 -9.07
N GLY A 173 0.24 7.52 -8.97
CA GLY A 173 1.48 6.90 -9.42
C GLY A 173 2.66 7.21 -8.51
N ASP A 174 3.84 6.78 -8.94
CA ASP A 174 5.07 7.16 -8.26
C ASP A 174 5.25 8.67 -8.34
N ILE A 175 5.06 9.36 -7.23
CA ILE A 175 5.54 10.74 -7.09
C ILE A 175 7.06 10.60 -7.07
N ALA A 176 7.72 10.92 -8.20
CA ALA A 176 9.17 10.99 -8.25
C ALA A 176 9.61 11.95 -7.14
N ASP A 177 10.39 11.45 -6.19
CA ASP A 177 10.95 12.27 -5.12
C ASP A 177 11.85 13.32 -5.80
N GLU A 178 11.73 14.60 -5.43
CA GLU A 178 12.58 15.68 -5.97
C GLU A 178 14.09 15.41 -5.76
N TYR A 179 14.42 14.37 -5.00
CA TYR A 179 15.78 13.89 -4.69
C TYR A 179 16.19 12.62 -5.46
N ASP A 180 15.36 12.10 -6.35
CA ASP A 180 15.83 11.06 -7.29
C ASP A 180 16.73 11.74 -8.33
N GLU A 181 18.01 11.93 -7.95
CA GLU A 181 19.07 12.34 -8.86
C GLU A 181 19.04 11.44 -10.09
N ALA A 182 18.82 12.04 -11.24
CA ALA A 182 18.91 11.36 -12.51
C ALA A 182 20.24 10.59 -12.54
N THR A 183 20.18 9.28 -12.53
CA THR A 183 21.36 8.42 -12.66
C THR A 183 22.15 8.94 -13.85
N PRO A 184 23.40 9.43 -13.68
CA PRO A 184 24.14 10.02 -14.78
C PRO A 184 24.24 8.98 -15.88
N ALA A 185 23.84 9.37 -17.09
CA ALA A 185 23.92 8.52 -18.25
C ALA A 185 25.35 7.96 -18.32
N HIS A 186 25.49 6.63 -18.26
CA HIS A 186 26.76 5.96 -18.44
C HIS A 186 27.35 6.42 -19.76
N ILE A 187 28.39 7.25 -19.71
CA ILE A 187 29.21 7.59 -20.86
C ILE A 187 29.96 6.30 -21.23
N VAL A 188 29.39 5.60 -22.22
CA VAL A 188 30.10 4.46 -22.83
C VAL A 188 31.23 5.05 -23.66
N ALA A 189 32.46 5.00 -23.14
CA ALA A 189 33.66 5.29 -23.91
C ALA A 189 33.72 4.29 -25.08
N ARG A 190 33.51 4.77 -26.30
CA ARG A 190 33.81 3.96 -27.49
C ARG A 190 35.33 3.91 -27.68
N PRO A 191 35.94 2.73 -27.83
CA PRO A 191 37.34 2.62 -28.19
C PRO A 191 37.48 3.07 -29.65
N GLY A 192 38.25 4.11 -29.90
CA GLY A 192 38.50 4.64 -31.22
C GLY A 192 38.62 6.15 -31.20
N GLY A 193 39.59 6.66 -30.46
CA GLY A 193 40.04 8.04 -30.57
C GLY A 193 40.72 8.32 -31.89
N LEU A 194 40.41 9.46 -32.49
CA LEU A 194 41.31 10.16 -33.41
C LEU A 194 41.00 11.65 -33.32
N PHE A 195 41.99 12.39 -32.79
CA PHE A 195 42.25 13.82 -32.81
C PHE A 195 41.18 14.79 -32.37
#